data_8c71689a2efba8a6c7bb33d89ba4592a
#
_entry.id   8c71689a2efba8a6c7bb33d89ba4592a
#
_cell.length_a   1.000
_cell.length_b   1.000
_cell.length_c   1.000
_cell.angle_alpha   90.00
_cell.angle_beta   90.00
_cell.angle_gamma   90.00
#
_symmetry.space_group_name_H-M   'P 1'
#
loop_
_entity.id
_entity.type
_entity.pdbx_description
1 polymer ?
#
loop_
_entity_poly.entity_id
_entity_poly.type
_entity_poly.pdbx_seq_one_letter_code
_entity_poly.pdbx_strand_id
1 'polypeptide(L)'
;MRHRLFIPAATALLLGLAACTQDELADDNRLPEGEYPVFIRATGLSVEATPQAAPSTRATVDGDWQGVTSVALKMGDAVKEYTVTPNSADNTKATLSRENDPYYWTSRNPITVSAWWPFDNADITQMPAVKVAEDQSKLADFQNSDFISAENQTVKFDDPTLGFTHRTARVTIELKPGTGFTSVAGATVSLVSLSDDNGNPTAIKTYNASGNTYEALTAPQTVAAGKSFIRVELGSGTFYFRPQNNVVLAAGNRYKYTVKVNATGLTLEGCTIGDWADGGGESGEAEDLGYSIQNDGSYTVYNADGLLAWNEAAQKDESINCTLTADIDLTGREWTRLDTWPGYSGVFNGQGHRITGLNFSAASFGLFYFLNVSGVIKNLQLIDVNLDGSSGGAAGMVDRNHGQIIACSVTGKLTVHSGGIANANYGDIIACWFNGTLIDESGCGTLVRFNYKNITSCYWGGNTGQGVLRNEGGTVVATKVDGATVKWQTAVDGMNPALTGNDYQWALGTGGLPVLQKKQ
;
A
#
# COMPACT_ATOMS: atom_id res chain seq x y z
N MET A 1 -7.63 -73.66 12.35
CA MET A 1 -8.21 -72.41 11.91
C MET A 1 -7.18 -71.73 11.02
N ARG A 2 -7.47 -71.64 9.70
CA ARG A 2 -6.53 -71.13 8.69
C ARG A 2 -6.79 -69.62 8.52
N HIS A 3 -5.85 -68.79 8.91
CA HIS A 3 -5.85 -67.39 8.56
C HIS A 3 -5.44 -67.21 7.10
N ARG A 4 -6.35 -66.72 6.29
CA ARG A 4 -6.04 -66.28 4.91
C ARG A 4 -5.50 -64.82 4.99
N LEU A 5 -4.23 -64.66 4.65
CA LEU A 5 -3.66 -63.34 4.32
C LEU A 5 -4.23 -62.91 2.95
N PHE A 6 -4.91 -61.77 2.93
CA PHE A 6 -5.17 -61.04 1.70
C PHE A 6 -3.97 -60.13 1.42
N ILE A 7 -3.25 -60.43 0.35
CA ILE A 7 -2.25 -59.56 -0.25
C ILE A 7 -2.97 -58.73 -1.31
N PRO A 8 -2.87 -57.36 -1.31
CA PRO A 8 -3.46 -56.58 -2.41
C PRO A 8 -2.65 -56.79 -3.68
N ALA A 9 -3.32 -57.31 -4.70
CA ALA A 9 -2.78 -57.57 -6.04
C ALA A 9 -2.74 -56.28 -6.90
N ALA A 10 -1.90 -55.29 -6.49
CA ALA A 10 -1.73 -54.07 -7.25
C ALA A 10 -0.33 -53.87 -7.86
N THR A 11 0.55 -54.91 -7.84
CA THR A 11 1.95 -54.73 -8.24
C THR A 11 2.43 -55.73 -9.30
N ALA A 12 1.55 -56.43 -9.99
CA ALA A 12 1.94 -57.54 -10.87
C ALA A 12 1.45 -57.43 -12.33
N LEU A 13 1.24 -56.23 -12.90
CA LEU A 13 0.83 -56.13 -14.31
C LEU A 13 1.82 -55.31 -15.18
N LEU A 14 3.09 -55.25 -14.83
CA LEU A 14 4.11 -54.55 -15.61
C LEU A 14 5.24 -55.42 -16.16
N LEU A 15 5.12 -56.75 -16.10
CA LEU A 15 6.16 -57.66 -16.58
C LEU A 15 5.56 -58.85 -17.38
N GLY A 16 4.90 -58.56 -18.49
CA GLY A 16 4.33 -59.66 -19.27
C GLY A 16 3.99 -59.36 -20.72
N LEU A 17 4.79 -58.56 -21.42
CA LEU A 17 4.68 -58.43 -22.87
C LEU A 17 6.04 -58.45 -23.54
N ALA A 18 6.71 -59.60 -23.48
CA ALA A 18 7.77 -59.95 -24.41
C ALA A 18 7.57 -61.39 -24.82
N ALA A 19 6.81 -61.63 -25.88
CA ALA A 19 7.07 -62.67 -26.87
C ALA A 19 5.93 -62.80 -27.90
N CYS A 20 6.33 -62.69 -29.17
CA CYS A 20 5.75 -63.31 -30.37
C CYS A 20 4.47 -62.68 -30.92
N THR A 21 4.36 -62.38 -32.14
CA THR A 21 4.87 -62.82 -33.43
C THR A 21 4.44 -61.80 -34.49
N GLN A 22 5.24 -61.64 -35.54
CA GLN A 22 4.81 -60.94 -36.76
C GLN A 22 3.58 -61.63 -37.31
N ASP A 23 2.48 -60.91 -37.52
CA ASP A 23 1.80 -60.79 -38.79
C ASP A 23 0.65 -59.75 -38.74
N GLU A 24 0.45 -59.13 -39.89
CA GLU A 24 -0.65 -58.29 -40.35
C GLU A 24 -0.71 -56.85 -39.84
N LEU A 25 -0.51 -55.96 -40.77
CA LEU A 25 -0.90 -54.57 -40.83
C LEU A 25 -2.40 -54.43 -40.55
N ALA A 26 -2.78 -54.53 -39.30
CA ALA A 26 -4.09 -54.16 -38.81
C ALA A 26 -3.98 -52.83 -38.11
N ASP A 27 -4.93 -51.97 -38.36
CA ASP A 27 -5.18 -50.68 -37.80
C ASP A 27 -4.72 -50.58 -36.33
N ASP A 28 -3.50 -50.08 -36.12
CA ASP A 28 -2.71 -50.17 -34.87
C ASP A 28 -3.27 -49.35 -33.70
N ASN A 29 -4.47 -48.76 -33.88
CA ASN A 29 -5.14 -47.92 -32.88
C ASN A 29 -6.16 -48.66 -32.01
N ARG A 30 -6.36 -49.97 -32.20
CA ARG A 30 -7.28 -50.75 -31.36
C ARG A 30 -6.57 -51.28 -30.12
N LEU A 31 -7.25 -51.13 -28.97
CA LEU A 31 -6.82 -51.75 -27.72
C LEU A 31 -7.27 -53.24 -27.74
N PRO A 32 -6.47 -54.18 -27.19
CA PRO A 32 -6.91 -55.54 -26.92
C PRO A 32 -8.17 -55.59 -26.06
N GLU A 33 -8.87 -56.73 -26.00
CA GLU A 33 -10.00 -56.87 -25.06
C GLU A 33 -9.54 -56.63 -23.63
N GLY A 34 -10.24 -55.71 -22.94
CA GLY A 34 -9.95 -55.34 -21.55
C GLY A 34 -10.40 -53.94 -21.24
N GLU A 35 -10.40 -53.62 -19.95
CA GLU A 35 -10.64 -52.27 -19.45
C GLU A 35 -9.30 -51.54 -19.23
N TYR A 36 -9.16 -50.36 -19.80
CA TYR A 36 -7.95 -49.55 -19.73
C TYR A 36 -8.27 -48.21 -19.01
N PRO A 37 -8.26 -48.20 -17.67
CA PRO A 37 -8.54 -46.95 -16.92
C PRO A 37 -7.48 -45.88 -17.21
N VAL A 38 -7.93 -44.64 -17.30
CA VAL A 38 -7.07 -43.50 -17.54
C VAL A 38 -6.32 -43.16 -16.24
N PHE A 39 -5.00 -43.32 -16.28
CA PHE A 39 -4.07 -42.83 -15.29
C PHE A 39 -3.29 -41.65 -15.89
N ILE A 40 -3.10 -40.59 -15.16
CA ILE A 40 -2.38 -39.39 -15.64
C ILE A 40 -1.14 -39.18 -14.79
N ARG A 41 -0.01 -38.88 -15.42
CA ARG A 41 1.17 -38.34 -14.76
C ARG A 41 1.08 -36.84 -14.76
N ALA A 42 1.04 -36.23 -13.59
CA ALA A 42 1.04 -34.79 -13.40
C ALA A 42 2.48 -34.26 -13.23
N THR A 43 2.81 -33.20 -13.98
CA THR A 43 4.12 -32.51 -13.98
C THR A 43 3.91 -31.01 -14.08
N GLY A 44 4.99 -30.23 -14.15
CA GLY A 44 4.95 -28.81 -14.51
C GLY A 44 4.87 -27.83 -13.33
N LEU A 45 4.87 -28.32 -12.09
CA LEU A 45 4.92 -27.46 -10.89
C LEU A 45 6.36 -27.22 -10.39
N SER A 46 7.40 -27.57 -11.17
CA SER A 46 8.80 -27.44 -10.74
C SER A 46 9.17 -25.98 -10.52
N VAL A 47 9.54 -25.66 -9.28
CA VAL A 47 10.23 -24.41 -8.91
C VAL A 47 11.71 -24.79 -8.72
N GLU A 48 12.64 -24.02 -9.27
CA GLU A 48 14.04 -24.19 -8.89
C GLU A 48 14.19 -23.95 -7.39
N ALA A 49 14.64 -24.98 -6.70
CA ALA A 49 14.85 -24.92 -5.26
C ALA A 49 16.01 -23.96 -4.95
N THR A 50 15.71 -22.79 -4.44
CA THR A 50 16.69 -22.08 -3.62
C THR A 50 16.96 -22.93 -2.38
N PRO A 51 18.24 -23.27 -2.08
CA PRO A 51 18.57 -24.10 -0.93
C PRO A 51 18.41 -23.28 0.35
N GLN A 52 17.24 -23.30 0.91
CA GLN A 52 17.01 -22.81 2.25
C GLN A 52 16.19 -23.87 2.99
N ALA A 53 16.70 -24.26 4.17
CA ALA A 53 16.07 -25.24 5.02
C ALA A 53 14.61 -24.87 5.25
N ALA A 54 13.70 -25.46 4.47
CA ALA A 54 12.29 -25.21 4.57
C ALA A 54 11.67 -26.03 5.70
N PRO A 55 10.72 -25.48 6.44
CA PRO A 55 9.86 -26.26 7.31
C PRO A 55 9.03 -27.25 6.49
N SER A 56 8.69 -28.36 7.08
CA SER A 56 8.17 -29.61 6.52
C SER A 56 6.74 -29.60 5.98
N THR A 57 6.20 -28.47 5.54
CA THR A 57 4.87 -28.42 4.90
C THR A 57 5.06 -27.94 3.46
N ARG A 58 4.91 -28.86 2.53
CA ARG A 58 5.07 -28.62 1.11
C ARG A 58 3.70 -28.44 0.46
N ALA A 59 3.62 -27.62 -0.57
CA ALA A 59 2.40 -27.29 -1.28
C ALA A 59 2.71 -26.91 -2.74
N THR A 60 1.67 -26.82 -3.56
CA THR A 60 1.78 -26.46 -4.97
C THR A 60 2.58 -25.18 -5.20
N VAL A 61 2.45 -24.17 -4.33
CA VAL A 61 3.20 -22.89 -4.39
C VAL A 61 4.72 -23.07 -4.45
N ASP A 62 5.23 -24.20 -3.94
CA ASP A 62 6.66 -24.53 -3.96
C ASP A 62 6.97 -25.68 -4.92
N GLY A 63 6.06 -25.97 -5.85
CA GLY A 63 6.21 -27.00 -6.86
C GLY A 63 5.99 -28.43 -6.36
N ASP A 64 5.31 -28.60 -5.24
CA ASP A 64 5.16 -29.88 -4.54
C ASP A 64 3.69 -30.32 -4.51
N TRP A 65 3.44 -31.59 -4.87
CA TRP A 65 2.11 -32.19 -4.83
C TRP A 65 1.67 -32.67 -3.44
N GLN A 66 2.54 -32.60 -2.44
CA GLN A 66 2.15 -32.96 -1.07
C GLN A 66 1.13 -31.96 -0.52
N GLY A 67 -0.01 -32.47 -0.06
CA GLY A 67 -1.12 -31.63 0.41
C GLY A 67 -2.28 -31.51 -0.58
N VAL A 68 -2.06 -31.81 -1.86
CA VAL A 68 -3.14 -31.95 -2.84
C VAL A 68 -3.61 -33.40 -2.83
N THR A 69 -4.82 -33.65 -2.36
CA THR A 69 -5.38 -35.02 -2.26
C THR A 69 -6.15 -35.42 -3.48
N SER A 70 -6.73 -34.46 -4.20
CA SER A 70 -7.51 -34.71 -5.41
C SER A 70 -7.51 -33.51 -6.35
N VAL A 71 -7.82 -33.75 -7.62
CA VAL A 71 -8.03 -32.76 -8.67
C VAL A 71 -9.31 -33.06 -9.44
N ALA A 72 -9.93 -32.06 -10.02
CA ALA A 72 -10.97 -32.23 -11.02
C ALA A 72 -10.30 -32.61 -12.35
N LEU A 73 -10.77 -33.66 -13.01
CA LEU A 73 -10.32 -34.12 -14.33
C LEU A 73 -11.51 -34.14 -15.30
N LYS A 74 -11.40 -33.38 -16.38
CA LYS A 74 -12.41 -33.25 -17.43
C LYS A 74 -11.98 -33.97 -18.70
N MET A 75 -12.85 -34.82 -19.21
CA MET A 75 -12.72 -35.46 -20.52
C MET A 75 -14.06 -35.39 -21.25
N GLY A 76 -14.11 -34.75 -22.41
CA GLY A 76 -15.37 -34.38 -23.06
C GLY A 76 -16.19 -33.43 -22.19
N ASP A 77 -17.48 -33.72 -22.01
CA ASP A 77 -18.38 -32.91 -21.18
C ASP A 77 -18.44 -33.34 -19.70
N ALA A 78 -17.84 -34.46 -19.38
CA ALA A 78 -17.86 -35.02 -18.02
C ALA A 78 -16.64 -34.54 -17.21
N VAL A 79 -16.85 -34.31 -15.91
CA VAL A 79 -15.79 -34.04 -14.94
C VAL A 79 -15.87 -35.06 -13.82
N LYS A 80 -14.73 -35.62 -13.46
CA LYS A 80 -14.59 -36.56 -12.36
C LYS A 80 -13.47 -36.17 -11.43
N GLU A 81 -13.64 -36.40 -10.14
CA GLU A 81 -12.58 -36.22 -9.16
C GLU A 81 -11.57 -37.38 -9.28
N TYR A 82 -10.28 -37.04 -9.40
CA TYR A 82 -9.16 -37.95 -9.42
C TYR A 82 -8.28 -37.76 -8.20
N THR A 83 -7.94 -38.86 -7.54
CA THR A 83 -7.01 -38.86 -6.38
C THR A 83 -5.61 -38.56 -6.86
N VAL A 84 -4.91 -37.71 -6.11
CA VAL A 84 -3.51 -37.35 -6.34
C VAL A 84 -2.62 -38.22 -5.45
N THR A 85 -1.65 -38.90 -6.06
CA THR A 85 -0.61 -39.64 -5.35
C THR A 85 0.75 -39.03 -5.72
N PRO A 86 1.38 -38.20 -4.84
CA PRO A 86 2.70 -37.65 -5.09
C PRO A 86 3.75 -38.74 -5.28
N ASN A 87 4.72 -38.50 -6.16
CA ASN A 87 5.82 -39.43 -6.34
C ASN A 87 6.80 -39.31 -5.16
N SER A 88 7.07 -40.38 -4.47
CA SER A 88 7.93 -40.39 -3.28
C SER A 88 9.40 -40.05 -3.54
N ALA A 89 9.88 -40.24 -4.78
CA ALA A 89 11.24 -39.89 -5.18
C ALA A 89 11.36 -38.47 -5.75
N ASP A 90 10.26 -37.89 -6.24
CA ASP A 90 10.21 -36.58 -6.88
C ASP A 90 8.84 -35.95 -6.65
N ASN A 91 8.67 -35.24 -5.59
CA ASN A 91 7.41 -34.61 -5.17
C ASN A 91 6.87 -33.57 -6.16
N THR A 92 7.69 -33.13 -7.13
CA THR A 92 7.24 -32.26 -8.23
C THR A 92 6.37 -32.97 -9.24
N LYS A 93 6.22 -34.31 -9.09
CA LYS A 93 5.42 -35.18 -9.92
C LYS A 93 4.39 -35.93 -9.09
N ALA A 94 3.27 -36.25 -9.72
CA ALA A 94 2.22 -37.05 -9.10
C ALA A 94 1.55 -37.99 -10.12
N THR A 95 0.82 -38.96 -9.60
CA THR A 95 -0.10 -39.80 -10.38
C THR A 95 -1.52 -39.42 -10.02
N LEU A 96 -2.36 -39.22 -11.04
CA LEU A 96 -3.79 -38.98 -10.91
C LEU A 96 -4.51 -40.29 -11.26
N SER A 97 -5.30 -40.81 -10.35
CA SER A 97 -6.02 -42.06 -10.51
C SER A 97 -7.42 -42.01 -9.89
N ARG A 98 -8.29 -42.89 -10.37
CA ARG A 98 -9.64 -43.07 -9.81
C ARG A 98 -10.00 -44.54 -9.83
N GLU A 99 -10.34 -45.12 -8.68
CA GLU A 99 -10.67 -46.53 -8.53
C GLU A 99 -12.10 -46.86 -8.99
N ASN A 100 -13.05 -46.01 -8.57
CA ASN A 100 -14.46 -46.24 -8.88
C ASN A 100 -14.89 -45.34 -10.03
N ASP A 101 -15.41 -45.95 -11.12
CA ASP A 101 -15.89 -45.24 -12.30
C ASP A 101 -14.83 -44.28 -12.90
N PRO A 102 -13.62 -44.79 -13.27
CA PRO A 102 -12.62 -43.98 -13.97
C PRO A 102 -13.08 -43.62 -15.38
N TYR A 103 -12.33 -42.75 -16.06
CA TYR A 103 -12.37 -42.70 -17.52
C TYR A 103 -11.61 -43.90 -18.07
N TYR A 104 -11.99 -44.37 -19.28
CA TYR A 104 -11.36 -45.49 -19.97
C TYR A 104 -10.83 -45.04 -21.32
N TRP A 105 -9.67 -45.55 -21.69
CA TRP A 105 -9.19 -45.51 -23.06
C TRP A 105 -10.05 -46.41 -23.93
N THR A 106 -10.61 -45.85 -25.00
CA THR A 106 -11.39 -46.60 -25.99
C THR A 106 -10.56 -46.98 -27.21
N SER A 107 -9.40 -46.37 -27.38
CA SER A 107 -8.41 -46.64 -28.44
C SER A 107 -7.05 -46.09 -28.01
N ARG A 108 -6.00 -46.28 -28.79
CA ARG A 108 -4.69 -45.65 -28.59
C ARG A 108 -4.62 -44.21 -29.11
N ASN A 109 -5.69 -43.69 -29.68
CA ASN A 109 -5.75 -42.31 -30.13
C ASN A 109 -5.55 -41.35 -28.95
N PRO A 110 -4.84 -40.25 -29.16
CA PRO A 110 -4.72 -39.20 -28.14
C PRO A 110 -6.10 -38.68 -27.73
N ILE A 111 -6.23 -38.36 -26.43
CA ILE A 111 -7.43 -37.78 -25.84
C ILE A 111 -7.13 -36.33 -25.38
N THR A 112 -8.14 -35.47 -25.39
CA THR A 112 -8.02 -34.11 -24.84
C THR A 112 -8.54 -34.11 -23.41
N VAL A 113 -7.73 -33.60 -22.49
CA VAL A 113 -8.01 -33.60 -21.05
C VAL A 113 -7.71 -32.21 -20.47
N SER A 114 -8.56 -31.80 -19.52
CA SER A 114 -8.27 -30.65 -18.63
C SER A 114 -8.32 -31.11 -17.19
N ALA A 115 -7.50 -30.50 -16.34
CA ALA A 115 -7.53 -30.73 -14.90
C ALA A 115 -7.26 -29.46 -14.12
N TRP A 116 -7.78 -29.34 -12.90
CA TRP A 116 -7.58 -28.17 -12.05
C TRP A 116 -7.70 -28.47 -10.56
N TRP A 117 -7.09 -27.62 -9.78
CA TRP A 117 -7.19 -27.54 -8.32
C TRP A 117 -7.00 -26.08 -7.87
N PRO A 118 -7.74 -25.58 -6.87
CA PRO A 118 -8.84 -26.25 -6.17
C PRO A 118 -10.11 -26.35 -7.01
N PHE A 119 -11.10 -27.09 -6.51
CA PHE A 119 -12.44 -27.19 -7.10
C PHE A 119 -13.50 -27.14 -6.01
N ASP A 120 -14.72 -26.75 -6.37
CA ASP A 120 -15.85 -26.76 -5.47
C ASP A 120 -16.46 -28.17 -5.41
N ASN A 121 -16.47 -28.79 -4.24
CA ASN A 121 -17.09 -30.10 -4.03
C ASN A 121 -18.61 -30.10 -4.30
N ALA A 122 -19.28 -28.96 -4.26
CA ALA A 122 -20.70 -28.82 -4.60
C ALA A 122 -20.93 -28.75 -6.12
N ASP A 123 -19.98 -28.22 -6.88
CA ASP A 123 -20.00 -28.16 -8.34
C ASP A 123 -18.61 -28.39 -8.95
N ILE A 124 -18.26 -29.66 -9.15
CA ILE A 124 -17.00 -30.03 -9.81
C ILE A 124 -17.04 -29.81 -11.32
N THR A 125 -18.21 -29.58 -11.93
CA THR A 125 -18.40 -29.62 -13.40
C THR A 125 -17.73 -28.44 -14.11
N GLN A 126 -17.44 -27.37 -13.41
CA GLN A 126 -16.82 -26.17 -13.94
C GLN A 126 -15.56 -25.79 -13.17
N MET A 127 -14.53 -25.36 -13.90
CA MET A 127 -13.35 -24.78 -13.30
C MET A 127 -13.72 -23.41 -12.70
N PRO A 128 -13.52 -23.20 -11.39
CA PRO A 128 -13.87 -21.94 -10.75
C PRO A 128 -12.95 -20.80 -11.21
N ALA A 129 -13.38 -19.56 -11.00
CA ALA A 129 -12.49 -18.41 -11.11
C ALA A 129 -11.38 -18.47 -10.04
N VAL A 130 -10.22 -17.91 -10.37
CA VAL A 130 -9.12 -17.78 -9.40
C VAL A 130 -9.57 -16.88 -8.25
N LYS A 131 -9.47 -17.39 -7.02
CA LYS A 131 -9.73 -16.63 -5.80
C LYS A 131 -8.60 -16.80 -4.82
N VAL A 132 -8.26 -15.73 -4.12
CA VAL A 132 -7.20 -15.71 -3.12
C VAL A 132 -7.74 -15.17 -1.79
N ALA A 133 -7.12 -15.56 -0.68
CA ALA A 133 -7.49 -15.05 0.64
C ALA A 133 -7.00 -13.60 0.84
N GLU A 134 -7.78 -12.79 1.54
CA GLU A 134 -7.40 -11.43 1.96
C GLU A 134 -6.29 -11.46 3.02
N ASP A 135 -6.39 -12.32 4.01
CA ASP A 135 -5.35 -12.55 5.01
C ASP A 135 -4.59 -13.83 4.68
N GLN A 136 -3.41 -13.66 4.08
CA GLN A 136 -2.47 -14.75 3.80
C GLN A 136 -1.32 -14.79 4.82
N SER A 137 -1.44 -14.13 5.96
CA SER A 137 -0.37 -14.07 6.97
C SER A 137 -0.03 -15.43 7.59
N LYS A 138 -0.94 -16.40 7.49
CA LYS A 138 -0.69 -17.80 7.87
C LYS A 138 -0.29 -18.62 6.66
N LEU A 139 0.67 -19.55 6.86
CA LEU A 139 1.15 -20.43 5.80
C LEU A 139 0.02 -21.18 5.07
N ALA A 140 -0.96 -21.69 5.82
CA ALA A 140 -2.08 -22.44 5.23
C ALA A 140 -2.95 -21.56 4.32
N ASP A 141 -3.24 -20.31 4.72
CA ASP A 141 -4.07 -19.39 3.94
C ASP A 141 -3.32 -18.92 2.67
N PHE A 142 -2.00 -18.70 2.78
CA PHE A 142 -1.12 -18.45 1.65
C PHE A 142 -1.12 -19.63 0.66
N GLN A 143 -0.89 -20.85 1.15
CA GLN A 143 -0.85 -22.07 0.31
C GLN A 143 -2.20 -22.36 -0.34
N ASN A 144 -3.30 -22.21 0.39
CA ASN A 144 -4.66 -22.43 -0.13
C ASN A 144 -5.13 -21.34 -1.11
N SER A 145 -4.39 -20.26 -1.25
CA SER A 145 -4.64 -19.22 -2.25
C SER A 145 -4.08 -19.56 -3.63
N ASP A 146 -3.35 -20.69 -3.78
CA ASP A 146 -2.86 -21.11 -5.07
C ASP A 146 -3.97 -21.75 -5.93
N PHE A 147 -3.81 -21.62 -7.24
CA PHE A 147 -4.66 -22.24 -8.24
C PHE A 147 -3.81 -22.78 -9.37
N ILE A 148 -3.93 -24.08 -9.65
CA ILE A 148 -3.19 -24.75 -10.71
C ILE A 148 -4.15 -25.39 -11.72
N SER A 149 -3.80 -25.37 -12.98
CA SER A 149 -4.56 -26.05 -14.04
C SER A 149 -3.68 -26.59 -15.17
N ALA A 150 -4.21 -27.60 -15.84
CA ALA A 150 -3.76 -28.09 -17.14
C ALA A 150 -4.98 -28.06 -18.06
N GLU A 151 -5.00 -27.21 -19.08
CA GLU A 151 -6.20 -26.96 -19.88
C GLU A 151 -6.06 -27.47 -21.31
N ASN A 152 -7.04 -28.26 -21.78
CA ASN A 152 -7.18 -28.75 -23.17
C ASN A 152 -5.89 -29.37 -23.71
N GLN A 153 -5.16 -30.13 -22.88
CA GLN A 153 -3.92 -30.76 -23.28
C GLN A 153 -4.20 -32.12 -23.94
N THR A 154 -3.42 -32.42 -24.96
CA THR A 154 -3.47 -33.69 -25.64
C THR A 154 -2.62 -34.73 -24.91
N VAL A 155 -3.24 -35.79 -24.45
CA VAL A 155 -2.62 -36.87 -23.70
C VAL A 155 -2.58 -38.14 -24.58
N LYS A 156 -1.42 -38.80 -24.62
CA LYS A 156 -1.22 -40.03 -25.41
C LYS A 156 -1.36 -41.27 -24.53
N PHE A 157 -1.85 -42.37 -25.10
CA PHE A 157 -2.00 -43.65 -24.39
C PHE A 157 -0.67 -44.11 -23.76
N ASP A 158 0.42 -44.04 -24.53
CA ASP A 158 1.74 -44.55 -24.12
C ASP A 158 2.48 -43.53 -23.22
N ASP A 159 2.06 -42.26 -23.23
CA ASP A 159 2.61 -41.19 -22.39
C ASP A 159 1.48 -40.29 -21.86
N PRO A 160 0.73 -40.72 -20.84
CA PRO A 160 -0.40 -40.02 -20.29
C PRO A 160 0.07 -38.91 -19.31
N THR A 161 0.70 -37.85 -19.83
CA THR A 161 1.28 -36.77 -19.03
C THR A 161 0.52 -35.47 -19.22
N LEU A 162 0.18 -34.76 -18.11
CA LEU A 162 -0.37 -33.44 -18.05
C LEU A 162 0.64 -32.48 -17.40
N GLY A 163 0.88 -31.35 -18.04
CA GLY A 163 1.65 -30.23 -17.48
C GLY A 163 0.74 -29.20 -16.81
N PHE A 164 0.85 -29.07 -15.50
CA PHE A 164 0.11 -28.05 -14.74
C PHE A 164 0.88 -26.75 -14.71
N THR A 165 0.13 -25.64 -14.68
CA THR A 165 0.66 -24.27 -14.53
C THR A 165 -0.12 -23.54 -13.45
N HIS A 166 0.56 -22.62 -12.75
CA HIS A 166 -0.10 -21.74 -11.79
C HIS A 166 -0.97 -20.72 -12.51
N ARG A 167 -2.15 -20.47 -11.97
CA ARG A 167 -3.10 -19.47 -12.46
C ARG A 167 -3.09 -18.20 -11.62
N THR A 168 -2.39 -18.22 -10.50
CA THR A 168 -2.10 -17.07 -9.65
C THR A 168 -0.79 -16.41 -10.08
N ALA A 169 -0.56 -15.17 -9.64
CA ALA A 169 0.74 -14.51 -9.65
C ALA A 169 1.32 -14.55 -8.24
N ARG A 170 2.62 -14.82 -8.09
CA ARG A 170 3.32 -14.82 -6.80
C ARG A 170 4.15 -13.55 -6.66
N VAL A 171 3.92 -12.79 -5.58
CA VAL A 171 4.67 -11.58 -5.26
C VAL A 171 5.53 -11.85 -4.03
N THR A 172 6.83 -11.68 -4.16
CA THR A 172 7.82 -11.79 -3.08
C THR A 172 8.39 -10.40 -2.80
N ILE A 173 8.41 -9.96 -1.54
CA ILE A 173 8.89 -8.65 -1.12
C ILE A 173 10.00 -8.87 -0.10
N GLU A 174 11.22 -8.44 -0.43
CA GLU A 174 12.37 -8.43 0.47
C GLU A 174 12.56 -7.02 1.02
N LEU A 175 12.40 -6.84 2.33
CA LEU A 175 12.61 -5.55 2.98
C LEU A 175 14.07 -5.37 3.40
N LYS A 176 14.62 -4.17 3.17
CA LYS A 176 15.92 -3.75 3.67
C LYS A 176 15.79 -2.48 4.51
N PRO A 177 16.55 -2.36 5.61
CA PRO A 177 16.59 -1.11 6.35
C PRO A 177 17.30 -0.03 5.53
N GLY A 178 16.74 1.17 5.54
CA GLY A 178 17.27 2.36 4.91
C GLY A 178 17.51 3.49 5.92
N THR A 179 17.55 4.72 5.46
CA THR A 179 17.82 5.88 6.30
C THR A 179 16.77 6.02 7.41
N GLY A 180 17.24 6.09 8.66
CA GLY A 180 16.37 6.19 9.85
C GLY A 180 15.96 4.86 10.47
N PHE A 181 16.30 3.73 9.86
CA PHE A 181 16.03 2.40 10.41
C PHE A 181 17.31 1.56 10.47
N THR A 182 17.49 0.88 11.60
CA THR A 182 18.58 -0.11 11.77
C THR A 182 18.09 -1.53 11.52
N SER A 183 16.78 -1.76 11.49
CA SER A 183 16.12 -3.04 11.28
C SER A 183 14.72 -2.84 10.71
N VAL A 184 14.25 -3.80 9.93
CA VAL A 184 12.86 -3.90 9.45
C VAL A 184 12.12 -5.08 10.09
N ALA A 185 12.70 -5.67 11.12
CA ALA A 185 12.07 -6.76 11.87
C ALA A 185 10.76 -6.29 12.51
N GLY A 186 9.73 -7.13 12.47
CA GLY A 186 8.41 -6.82 13.00
C GLY A 186 7.53 -5.98 12.06
N ALA A 187 7.97 -5.73 10.83
CA ALA A 187 7.12 -5.10 9.83
C ALA A 187 5.90 -5.97 9.49
N THR A 188 4.79 -5.32 9.18
CA THR A 188 3.64 -5.93 8.50
C THR A 188 3.61 -5.44 7.06
N VAL A 189 3.50 -6.36 6.11
CA VAL A 189 3.50 -6.03 4.68
C VAL A 189 2.15 -6.43 4.07
N SER A 190 1.63 -5.58 3.20
CA SER A 190 0.40 -5.87 2.44
C SER A 190 0.55 -5.41 1.00
N LEU A 191 -0.06 -6.15 0.08
CA LEU A 191 -0.37 -5.65 -1.25
C LEU A 191 -1.68 -4.87 -1.17
N VAL A 192 -1.77 -3.72 -1.84
CA VAL A 192 -2.94 -2.84 -1.80
C VAL A 192 -3.28 -2.31 -3.20
N SER A 193 -4.41 -1.64 -3.34
CA SER A 193 -4.95 -1.17 -4.62
C SER A 193 -5.10 -2.28 -5.66
N LEU A 194 -5.45 -3.47 -5.19
CA LEU A 194 -5.76 -4.61 -6.03
C LEU A 194 -7.20 -4.50 -6.58
N SER A 195 -7.49 -5.25 -7.64
CA SER A 195 -8.82 -5.34 -8.21
C SER A 195 -9.68 -6.33 -7.42
N ASP A 196 -10.97 -6.01 -7.21
CA ASP A 196 -11.96 -6.88 -6.57
C ASP A 196 -12.72 -7.77 -7.57
N ASP A 197 -12.12 -8.03 -8.73
CA ASP A 197 -12.70 -8.86 -9.78
C ASP A 197 -12.99 -10.28 -9.27
N ASN A 198 -14.16 -10.79 -9.60
CA ASN A 198 -14.60 -12.14 -9.22
C ASN A 198 -14.57 -12.43 -7.70
N GLY A 199 -14.70 -11.41 -6.87
CA GLY A 199 -14.67 -11.52 -5.41
C GLY A 199 -13.25 -11.73 -4.83
N ASN A 200 -12.23 -11.30 -5.55
CA ASN A 200 -10.88 -11.17 -5.02
C ASN A 200 -10.75 -9.93 -4.12
N PRO A 201 -9.87 -9.94 -3.12
CA PRO A 201 -9.70 -8.81 -2.21
C PRO A 201 -8.96 -7.65 -2.88
N THR A 202 -9.32 -6.41 -2.49
CA THR A 202 -8.62 -5.17 -2.91
C THR A 202 -7.28 -4.98 -2.20
N ALA A 203 -7.06 -5.69 -1.10
CA ALA A 203 -5.80 -5.72 -0.36
C ALA A 203 -5.52 -7.13 0.17
N ILE A 204 -4.25 -7.52 0.24
CA ILE A 204 -3.81 -8.81 0.73
C ILE A 204 -2.72 -8.60 1.77
N LYS A 205 -2.95 -9.12 2.99
CA LYS A 205 -1.92 -9.22 4.02
C LYS A 205 -1.01 -10.39 3.71
N THR A 206 0.30 -10.13 3.61
CA THR A 206 1.26 -11.12 3.13
C THR A 206 1.69 -12.13 4.19
N TYR A 207 2.14 -13.30 3.75
CA TYR A 207 2.84 -14.29 4.57
C TYR A 207 4.30 -13.86 4.79
N ASN A 208 4.79 -13.93 6.02
CA ASN A 208 6.23 -13.76 6.29
C ASN A 208 6.93 -15.10 6.08
N ALA A 209 7.58 -15.23 4.93
CA ALA A 209 8.24 -16.48 4.53
C ALA A 209 9.52 -16.75 5.32
N SER A 210 10.34 -15.71 5.56
CA SER A 210 11.52 -15.78 6.43
C SER A 210 12.10 -14.39 6.71
N GLY A 211 12.31 -14.06 7.98
CA GLY A 211 12.97 -12.81 8.37
C GLY A 211 12.30 -11.58 7.76
N ASN A 212 12.96 -10.97 6.78
CA ASN A 212 12.50 -9.76 6.09
C ASN A 212 11.83 -10.05 4.73
N THR A 213 11.53 -11.31 4.43
CA THR A 213 10.91 -11.73 3.17
C THR A 213 9.44 -12.04 3.38
N TYR A 214 8.59 -11.43 2.57
CA TYR A 214 7.15 -11.52 2.60
C TYR A 214 6.63 -12.00 1.26
N GLU A 215 5.57 -12.80 1.25
CA GLU A 215 4.99 -13.37 0.05
C GLU A 215 3.47 -13.28 0.02
N ALA A 216 2.92 -13.12 -1.17
CA ALA A 216 1.49 -13.19 -1.43
C ALA A 216 1.19 -13.82 -2.78
N LEU A 217 0.05 -14.46 -2.88
CA LEU A 217 -0.56 -14.89 -4.14
C LEU A 217 -1.70 -13.94 -4.50
N THR A 218 -1.77 -13.56 -5.76
CA THR A 218 -2.83 -12.71 -6.30
C THR A 218 -3.51 -13.37 -7.49
N ALA A 219 -4.79 -13.06 -7.72
CA ALA A 219 -5.37 -13.29 -9.03
C ALA A 219 -4.66 -12.41 -10.09
N PRO A 220 -4.59 -12.86 -11.35
CA PRO A 220 -4.00 -12.04 -12.43
C PRO A 220 -4.73 -10.71 -12.57
N GLN A 221 -3.99 -9.62 -12.55
CA GLN A 221 -4.54 -8.26 -12.60
C GLN A 221 -3.49 -7.21 -12.95
N THR A 222 -3.91 -5.97 -13.11
CA THR A 222 -3.01 -4.83 -13.32
C THR A 222 -3.22 -3.78 -12.23
N VAL A 223 -2.14 -3.43 -11.54
CA VAL A 223 -2.11 -2.26 -10.66
C VAL A 223 -1.64 -1.07 -11.48
N ALA A 224 -2.44 -0.01 -11.53
CA ALA A 224 -2.14 1.18 -12.32
C ALA A 224 -0.94 1.95 -11.74
N ALA A 225 -0.16 2.58 -12.62
CA ALA A 225 0.92 3.48 -12.25
C ALA A 225 0.46 4.55 -11.24
N GLY A 226 1.30 4.89 -10.28
CA GLY A 226 1.03 5.88 -9.24
C GLY A 226 0.08 5.43 -8.12
N LYS A 227 -0.58 4.26 -8.24
CA LYS A 227 -1.37 3.68 -7.13
C LYS A 227 -0.45 3.06 -6.09
N SER A 228 -0.85 3.11 -4.83
CA SER A 228 -0.12 2.38 -3.77
C SER A 228 -0.18 0.89 -4.08
N PHE A 229 0.97 0.20 -4.13
CA PHE A 229 1.01 -1.22 -4.43
C PHE A 229 1.49 -2.05 -3.25
N ILE A 230 2.58 -1.63 -2.60
CA ILE A 230 3.10 -2.29 -1.41
C ILE A 230 2.93 -1.33 -0.22
N ARG A 231 2.32 -1.79 0.85
CA ARG A 231 2.20 -1.10 2.13
C ARG A 231 3.06 -1.82 3.15
N VAL A 232 3.91 -1.07 3.86
CA VAL A 232 4.74 -1.56 4.96
C VAL A 232 4.40 -0.78 6.22
N GLU A 233 4.00 -1.47 7.27
CA GLU A 233 3.78 -0.92 8.60
C GLU A 233 4.95 -1.33 9.48
N LEU A 234 5.69 -0.37 10.02
CA LEU A 234 6.87 -0.60 10.86
C LEU A 234 6.93 0.43 11.99
N GLY A 235 6.90 -0.05 13.23
CA GLY A 235 6.77 0.83 14.40
C GLY A 235 5.46 1.59 14.36
N SER A 236 5.52 2.92 14.43
CA SER A 236 4.35 3.80 14.29
C SER A 236 4.15 4.35 12.86
N GLY A 237 5.03 3.96 11.92
CA GLY A 237 5.00 4.45 10.54
C GLY A 237 4.28 3.50 9.59
N THR A 238 3.61 4.08 8.60
CA THR A 238 3.03 3.37 7.47
C THR A 238 3.64 3.93 6.19
N PHE A 239 4.23 3.07 5.39
CA PHE A 239 4.99 3.43 4.20
C PHE A 239 4.38 2.76 2.98
N TYR A 240 4.40 3.46 1.84
CA TYR A 240 3.82 2.97 0.59
C TYR A 240 4.84 3.01 -0.54
N PHE A 241 4.88 1.94 -1.32
CA PHE A 241 5.55 1.91 -2.62
C PHE A 241 4.50 2.11 -3.73
N ARG A 242 4.82 3.00 -4.67
CA ARG A 242 3.99 3.31 -5.84
C ARG A 242 4.79 3.07 -7.11
N PRO A 243 4.36 2.14 -7.96
CA PRO A 243 5.05 1.90 -9.23
C PRO A 243 4.87 3.09 -10.19
N GLN A 244 5.93 3.45 -10.90
CA GLN A 244 5.88 4.47 -11.96
C GLN A 244 5.14 3.99 -13.21
N ASN A 245 5.15 2.68 -13.45
CA ASN A 245 4.47 2.04 -14.56
C ASN A 245 3.40 1.09 -14.05
N ASN A 246 2.48 0.68 -14.94
CA ASN A 246 1.52 -0.35 -14.60
C ASN A 246 2.23 -1.65 -14.23
N VAL A 247 1.85 -2.26 -13.11
CA VAL A 247 2.30 -3.58 -12.70
C VAL A 247 1.29 -4.61 -13.20
N VAL A 248 1.68 -5.39 -14.20
CA VAL A 248 0.86 -6.48 -14.73
C VAL A 248 1.22 -7.76 -13.99
N LEU A 249 0.35 -8.21 -13.10
CA LEU A 249 0.51 -9.48 -12.37
C LEU A 249 -0.12 -10.59 -13.22
N ALA A 250 0.69 -11.28 -14.01
CA ALA A 250 0.24 -12.34 -14.91
C ALA A 250 0.22 -13.70 -14.23
N ALA A 251 -0.68 -14.58 -14.67
CA ALA A 251 -0.75 -15.97 -14.22
C ALA A 251 0.58 -16.69 -14.45
N GLY A 252 1.00 -17.50 -13.49
CA GLY A 252 2.21 -18.30 -13.58
C GLY A 252 3.52 -17.52 -13.44
N ASN A 253 3.46 -16.21 -13.14
CA ASN A 253 4.65 -15.39 -12.97
C ASN A 253 4.96 -15.12 -11.51
N ARG A 254 6.24 -15.00 -11.22
CA ARG A 254 6.78 -14.59 -9.93
C ARG A 254 7.43 -13.22 -10.04
N TYR A 255 7.04 -12.32 -9.12
CA TYR A 255 7.54 -10.95 -9.03
C TYR A 255 8.31 -10.81 -7.72
N LYS A 256 9.58 -10.46 -7.79
CA LYS A 256 10.40 -10.21 -6.61
C LYS A 256 10.75 -8.74 -6.54
N TYR A 257 10.32 -8.08 -5.45
CA TYR A 257 10.62 -6.70 -5.12
C TYR A 257 11.61 -6.63 -3.96
N THR A 258 12.70 -5.91 -4.14
CA THR A 258 13.60 -5.54 -3.03
C THR A 258 13.33 -4.09 -2.68
N VAL A 259 12.78 -3.85 -1.49
CA VAL A 259 12.27 -2.56 -1.05
C VAL A 259 13.06 -2.08 0.18
N LYS A 260 13.64 -0.89 0.07
CA LYS A 260 14.31 -0.22 1.19
C LYS A 260 13.29 0.63 1.94
N VAL A 261 13.20 0.43 3.26
CA VAL A 261 12.32 1.20 4.16
C VAL A 261 13.12 2.36 4.73
N ASN A 262 12.79 3.59 4.32
CA ASN A 262 13.38 4.80 4.86
C ASN A 262 12.35 5.51 5.76
N ALA A 263 12.82 6.34 6.69
CA ALA A 263 11.93 7.15 7.54
C ALA A 263 11.02 8.10 6.72
N THR A 264 11.42 8.42 5.50
CA THR A 264 10.69 9.29 4.56
C THR A 264 9.85 8.53 3.54
N GLY A 265 9.92 7.19 3.47
CA GLY A 265 9.15 6.39 2.51
C GLY A 265 9.82 5.10 2.09
N LEU A 266 9.27 4.42 1.08
CA LEU A 266 9.83 3.20 0.50
C LEU A 266 10.59 3.53 -0.80
N THR A 267 11.78 2.94 -0.93
CA THR A 267 12.57 3.01 -2.18
C THR A 267 12.71 1.60 -2.75
N LEU A 268 12.43 1.43 -4.03
CA LEU A 268 12.67 0.18 -4.74
C LEU A 268 14.17 0.06 -5.06
N GLU A 269 14.83 -1.00 -4.59
CA GLU A 269 16.21 -1.33 -4.97
C GLU A 269 16.27 -2.27 -6.18
N GLY A 270 15.20 -3.01 -6.45
CA GLY A 270 15.12 -3.90 -7.59
C GLY A 270 13.76 -4.59 -7.71
N CYS A 271 13.40 -4.91 -8.94
CA CYS A 271 12.27 -5.77 -9.26
C CYS A 271 12.73 -6.81 -10.28
N THR A 272 12.40 -8.08 -10.03
CA THR A 272 12.62 -9.17 -10.97
C THR A 272 11.29 -9.81 -11.31
N ILE A 273 11.05 -10.03 -12.60
CA ILE A 273 9.86 -10.74 -13.10
C ILE A 273 10.37 -12.00 -13.78
N GLY A 274 9.83 -13.15 -13.43
CA GLY A 274 10.18 -14.42 -14.04
C GLY A 274 9.01 -15.37 -14.09
N ASP A 275 9.11 -16.39 -14.91
CA ASP A 275 8.23 -17.53 -14.80
C ASP A 275 8.33 -18.10 -13.39
N TRP A 276 7.29 -18.79 -12.91
CA TRP A 276 7.29 -19.40 -11.57
C TRP A 276 8.53 -20.31 -11.37
N ALA A 277 9.10 -20.72 -12.46
CA ALA A 277 10.35 -21.46 -12.60
C ALA A 277 11.44 -20.60 -13.27
N ASP A 278 11.87 -19.52 -12.68
CA ASP A 278 13.05 -18.72 -13.00
C ASP A 278 13.00 -17.64 -14.11
N GLY A 279 13.40 -16.46 -13.69
CA GLY A 279 14.43 -15.59 -14.18
C GLY A 279 14.14 -14.65 -15.36
N GLY A 280 13.80 -13.46 -15.09
CA GLY A 280 14.01 -12.28 -15.94
C GLY A 280 13.87 -11.03 -15.09
N GLY A 281 14.78 -10.06 -15.22
CA GLY A 281 14.80 -8.89 -14.37
C GLY A 281 14.52 -7.60 -15.14
N GLU A 282 13.66 -6.77 -14.60
CA GLU A 282 13.64 -5.34 -14.89
C GLU A 282 14.09 -4.58 -13.65
N SER A 283 15.02 -3.65 -13.81
CA SER A 283 15.40 -2.70 -12.77
C SER A 283 14.64 -1.39 -13.03
N GLY A 284 13.86 -0.95 -12.07
CA GLY A 284 13.21 0.36 -12.07
C GLY A 284 13.50 1.08 -10.77
N GLU A 285 13.86 2.36 -10.83
CA GLU A 285 13.86 3.22 -9.67
C GLU A 285 12.43 3.62 -9.37
N ALA A 286 11.97 3.39 -8.14
CA ALA A 286 10.71 3.95 -7.67
C ALA A 286 10.99 5.36 -7.17
N GLU A 287 10.29 6.33 -7.71
CA GLU A 287 10.28 7.67 -7.19
C GLU A 287 9.44 7.71 -5.90
N ASP A 288 10.01 8.25 -4.83
CA ASP A 288 9.27 8.55 -3.62
C ASP A 288 8.39 9.76 -3.88
N LEU A 289 7.10 9.53 -4.10
CA LEU A 289 6.13 10.60 -4.38
C LEU A 289 5.87 11.50 -3.15
N GLY A 290 6.36 11.11 -1.97
CA GLY A 290 6.20 11.90 -0.75
C GLY A 290 4.80 11.94 -0.16
N TYR A 291 3.85 11.19 -0.70
CA TYR A 291 2.46 11.14 -0.22
C TYR A 291 1.78 9.80 -0.44
N SER A 292 0.67 9.59 0.27
CA SER A 292 -0.29 8.53 -0.03
C SER A 292 -1.71 9.11 -0.12
N ILE A 293 -2.53 8.54 -1.00
CA ILE A 293 -3.96 8.87 -1.08
C ILE A 293 -4.73 7.78 -0.32
N GLN A 294 -5.56 8.20 0.62
CA GLN A 294 -6.43 7.31 1.41
C GLN A 294 -7.69 6.94 0.63
N ASN A 295 -8.47 5.98 1.13
CA ASN A 295 -9.71 5.53 0.46
C ASN A 295 -10.77 6.64 0.31
N ASP A 296 -10.75 7.65 1.18
CA ASP A 296 -11.63 8.82 1.12
C ASP A 296 -11.11 9.94 0.22
N GLY A 297 -10.00 9.72 -0.50
CA GLY A 297 -9.35 10.71 -1.36
C GLY A 297 -8.42 11.67 -0.62
N SER A 298 -8.30 11.59 0.70
CA SER A 298 -7.39 12.44 1.48
C SER A 298 -5.92 12.08 1.25
N TYR A 299 -5.03 13.06 1.39
CA TYR A 299 -3.59 12.90 1.25
C TYR A 299 -2.91 12.78 2.61
N THR A 300 -2.04 11.80 2.74
CA THR A 300 -1.06 11.70 3.83
C THR A 300 0.31 12.03 3.26
N VAL A 301 0.93 13.11 3.76
CA VAL A 301 2.11 13.73 3.16
C VAL A 301 3.29 13.66 4.12
N TYR A 302 4.49 13.30 3.62
CA TYR A 302 5.68 13.13 4.46
C TYR A 302 6.97 13.74 3.89
N ASN A 303 6.95 14.39 2.71
CA ASN A 303 8.08 15.18 2.20
C ASN A 303 7.60 16.33 1.30
N ALA A 304 8.54 17.13 0.78
CA ALA A 304 8.26 18.31 -0.04
C ALA A 304 7.50 17.97 -1.33
N ASP A 305 7.91 16.92 -2.03
CA ASP A 305 7.27 16.53 -3.30
C ASP A 305 5.83 16.11 -3.09
N GLY A 306 5.56 15.39 -1.97
CA GLY A 306 4.20 15.04 -1.56
C GLY A 306 3.33 16.26 -1.22
N LEU A 307 3.89 17.27 -0.57
CA LEU A 307 3.15 18.50 -0.26
C LEU A 307 2.82 19.30 -1.54
N LEU A 308 3.75 19.38 -2.48
CA LEU A 308 3.52 20.02 -3.78
C LEU A 308 2.49 19.27 -4.61
N ALA A 309 2.54 17.93 -4.61
CA ALA A 309 1.55 17.10 -5.32
C ALA A 309 0.14 17.24 -4.72
N TRP A 310 0.01 17.27 -3.38
CA TRP A 310 -1.25 17.58 -2.72
C TRP A 310 -1.75 18.97 -3.12
N ASN A 311 -0.87 19.98 -3.11
CA ASN A 311 -1.23 21.35 -3.47
C ASN A 311 -1.76 21.43 -4.92
N GLU A 312 -1.11 20.75 -5.85
CA GLU A 312 -1.59 20.65 -7.24
C GLU A 312 -2.97 19.98 -7.35
N ALA A 313 -3.23 18.94 -6.58
CA ALA A 313 -4.52 18.29 -6.50
C ALA A 313 -5.59 19.21 -5.88
N ALA A 314 -5.25 19.90 -4.79
CA ALA A 314 -6.13 20.83 -4.09
C ALA A 314 -6.43 22.11 -4.91
N GLN A 315 -5.59 22.48 -5.88
CA GLN A 315 -5.93 23.51 -6.88
C GLN A 315 -7.08 23.10 -7.80
N LYS A 316 -7.33 21.80 -7.94
CA LYS A 316 -8.39 21.23 -8.81
C LYS A 316 -9.64 20.87 -8.01
N ASP A 317 -9.46 20.51 -6.75
CA ASP A 317 -10.54 20.15 -5.81
C ASP A 317 -10.14 20.66 -4.41
N GLU A 318 -10.67 21.81 -4.03
CA GLU A 318 -10.38 22.50 -2.77
C GLU A 318 -10.89 21.77 -1.51
N SER A 319 -11.61 20.66 -1.65
CA SER A 319 -12.11 19.84 -0.54
C SER A 319 -11.13 18.74 -0.10
N ILE A 320 -10.05 18.49 -0.86
CA ILE A 320 -9.11 17.41 -0.56
C ILE A 320 -8.37 17.66 0.75
N ASN A 321 -8.57 16.77 1.72
CA ASN A 321 -7.89 16.83 3.01
C ASN A 321 -6.39 16.51 2.88
N CYS A 322 -5.58 17.13 3.76
CA CYS A 322 -4.15 16.85 3.89
C CYS A 322 -3.78 16.58 5.34
N THR A 323 -2.99 15.53 5.54
CA THR A 323 -2.41 15.20 6.85
C THR A 323 -0.91 15.05 6.71
N LEU A 324 -0.13 15.83 7.47
CA LEU A 324 1.32 15.65 7.52
C LEU A 324 1.69 14.52 8.47
N THR A 325 2.69 13.73 8.13
CA THR A 325 3.24 12.64 8.96
C THR A 325 4.75 12.78 9.20
N ALA A 326 5.34 13.84 8.67
CA ALA A 326 6.73 14.24 8.91
C ALA A 326 6.88 15.76 8.80
N ASP A 327 7.97 16.28 9.31
CA ASP A 327 8.38 17.68 9.06
C ASP A 327 8.75 17.83 7.57
N ILE A 328 8.33 18.93 6.97
CA ILE A 328 8.51 19.20 5.53
C ILE A 328 9.51 20.36 5.33
N ASP A 329 10.52 20.13 4.52
CA ASP A 329 11.47 21.15 4.11
C ASP A 329 11.23 21.54 2.64
N LEU A 330 10.76 22.76 2.40
CA LEU A 330 10.53 23.35 1.07
C LEU A 330 11.71 24.22 0.61
N THR A 331 12.88 24.14 1.24
CA THR A 331 14.05 24.92 0.82
C THR A 331 14.39 24.65 -0.65
N GLY A 332 14.45 25.70 -1.45
CA GLY A 332 14.72 25.61 -2.89
C GLY A 332 13.54 25.12 -3.75
N ARG A 333 12.36 24.94 -3.15
CA ARG A 333 11.13 24.62 -3.86
C ARG A 333 10.26 25.87 -4.01
N GLU A 334 9.58 25.99 -5.12
CA GLU A 334 8.57 27.02 -5.31
C GLU A 334 7.24 26.57 -4.73
N TRP A 335 6.63 27.42 -3.90
CA TRP A 335 5.30 27.20 -3.39
C TRP A 335 4.30 28.04 -4.19
N THR A 336 3.35 27.38 -4.84
CA THR A 336 2.18 28.03 -5.43
C THR A 336 1.08 28.09 -4.38
N ARG A 337 0.70 29.30 -3.94
CA ARG A 337 -0.41 29.43 -2.97
C ARG A 337 -1.66 28.75 -3.52
N LEU A 338 -2.44 28.17 -2.63
CA LEU A 338 -3.75 27.63 -2.98
C LEU A 338 -4.72 28.78 -3.24
N ASP A 339 -4.98 29.07 -4.53
CA ASP A 339 -5.74 30.23 -5.02
C ASP A 339 -7.00 29.78 -5.74
N THR A 340 -7.83 29.00 -5.09
CA THR A 340 -9.09 28.51 -5.60
C THR A 340 -10.26 29.38 -5.14
N TRP A 341 -11.30 29.48 -5.94
CA TRP A 341 -12.58 30.07 -5.54
C TRP A 341 -13.63 28.98 -5.48
N PRO A 342 -14.38 28.80 -4.39
CA PRO A 342 -14.58 29.71 -3.26
C PRO A 342 -13.59 29.54 -2.09
N GLY A 343 -12.42 28.94 -2.28
CA GLY A 343 -11.36 28.78 -1.29
C GLY A 343 -11.28 27.37 -0.72
N TYR A 344 -10.14 27.05 -0.08
CA TYR A 344 -9.90 25.74 0.49
C TYR A 344 -10.95 25.38 1.55
N SER A 345 -11.66 24.29 1.34
CA SER A 345 -12.79 23.82 2.14
C SER A 345 -12.50 22.53 2.91
N GLY A 346 -11.36 21.91 2.67
CA GLY A 346 -10.91 20.69 3.34
C GLY A 346 -10.26 20.94 4.72
N VAL A 347 -9.73 19.87 5.30
CA VAL A 347 -8.96 19.89 6.55
C VAL A 347 -7.47 19.71 6.24
N PHE A 348 -6.65 20.71 6.57
CA PHE A 348 -5.20 20.60 6.58
C PHE A 348 -4.72 20.36 8.02
N ASN A 349 -4.26 19.16 8.33
CA ASN A 349 -3.82 18.77 9.65
C ASN A 349 -2.30 18.53 9.67
N GLY A 350 -1.55 19.44 10.28
CA GLY A 350 -0.11 19.31 10.43
C GLY A 350 0.36 18.24 11.40
N GLN A 351 -0.52 17.68 12.23
CA GLN A 351 -0.19 16.68 13.28
C GLN A 351 1.01 17.07 14.17
N GLY A 352 1.20 18.35 14.40
CA GLY A 352 2.33 18.87 15.16
C GLY A 352 3.62 19.03 14.36
N HIS A 353 3.64 18.63 13.10
CA HIS A 353 4.78 18.78 12.21
C HIS A 353 4.98 20.21 11.73
N ARG A 354 6.16 20.44 11.16
CA ARG A 354 6.65 21.74 10.73
C ARG A 354 6.78 21.80 9.22
N ILE A 355 6.56 22.98 8.66
CA ILE A 355 6.97 23.31 7.30
C ILE A 355 8.03 24.41 7.38
N THR A 356 9.19 24.16 6.80
CA THR A 356 10.34 25.07 6.70
C THR A 356 10.61 25.44 5.25
N GLY A 357 11.44 26.46 5.02
CA GLY A 357 11.91 26.82 3.68
C GLY A 357 10.84 27.40 2.75
N LEU A 358 9.67 27.81 3.31
CA LEU A 358 8.64 28.48 2.53
C LEU A 358 9.17 29.80 1.98
N ASN A 359 9.29 29.88 0.66
CA ASN A 359 9.63 31.09 -0.06
C ASN A 359 8.42 31.54 -0.88
N PHE A 360 7.83 32.66 -0.47
CA PHE A 360 6.73 33.27 -1.20
C PHE A 360 7.30 34.20 -2.27
N SER A 361 7.06 33.90 -3.55
CA SER A 361 7.35 34.86 -4.63
C SER A 361 6.51 36.15 -4.43
N ALA A 362 6.91 37.24 -5.04
CA ALA A 362 6.34 38.59 -4.86
C ALA A 362 4.81 38.74 -5.05
N ALA A 363 4.13 37.70 -5.46
CA ALA A 363 2.67 37.63 -5.63
C ALA A 363 1.99 36.59 -4.69
N SER A 364 2.73 35.97 -3.77
CA SER A 364 2.20 34.90 -2.90
C SER A 364 1.90 35.43 -1.51
N PHE A 365 0.65 35.33 -1.08
CA PHE A 365 0.14 35.94 0.14
C PHE A 365 -0.16 34.95 1.26
N GLY A 366 0.66 33.90 1.42
CA GLY A 366 0.53 32.88 2.47
C GLY A 366 0.45 31.47 1.93
N LEU A 367 0.33 30.51 2.85
CA LEU A 367 0.17 29.10 2.49
C LEU A 367 -1.15 28.91 1.70
N PHE A 368 -2.22 29.56 2.12
CA PHE A 368 -3.52 29.63 1.47
C PHE A 368 -3.91 31.06 1.16
N TYR A 369 -4.55 31.30 0.01
CA TYR A 369 -5.14 32.60 -0.29
C TYR A 369 -6.46 32.78 0.44
N PHE A 370 -7.36 31.81 0.32
CA PHE A 370 -8.69 31.88 0.89
C PHE A 370 -9.04 30.56 1.61
N LEU A 371 -9.40 30.64 2.88
CA LEU A 371 -9.94 29.52 3.65
C LEU A 371 -11.45 29.66 3.73
N ASN A 372 -12.18 28.69 3.16
CA ASN A 372 -13.64 28.65 3.14
C ASN A 372 -14.23 28.46 4.55
N VAL A 373 -15.51 28.73 4.71
CA VAL A 373 -16.23 28.59 6.00
C VAL A 373 -16.16 27.17 6.59
N SER A 374 -16.05 26.14 5.76
CA SER A 374 -15.84 24.75 6.18
C SER A 374 -14.37 24.36 6.31
N GLY A 375 -13.46 25.18 5.81
CA GLY A 375 -12.03 24.89 5.79
C GLY A 375 -11.42 24.96 7.19
N VAL A 376 -10.51 24.03 7.49
CA VAL A 376 -9.82 23.97 8.78
C VAL A 376 -8.31 23.78 8.56
N ILE A 377 -7.51 24.64 9.17
CA ILE A 377 -6.06 24.44 9.29
C ILE A 377 -5.75 24.21 10.77
N LYS A 378 -5.13 23.07 11.09
CA LYS A 378 -4.86 22.75 12.49
C LYS A 378 -3.52 22.07 12.71
N ASN A 379 -2.99 22.27 13.93
CA ASN A 379 -1.81 21.57 14.44
C ASN A 379 -0.58 21.70 13.54
N LEU A 380 -0.35 22.90 12.98
CA LEU A 380 0.71 23.19 12.01
C LEU A 380 1.66 24.27 12.51
N GLN A 381 2.95 24.08 12.28
CA GLN A 381 3.97 25.08 12.58
C GLN A 381 4.70 25.51 11.29
N LEU A 382 4.66 26.78 10.93
CA LEU A 382 5.47 27.37 9.87
C LEU A 382 6.71 28.02 10.46
N ILE A 383 7.88 27.64 9.98
CA ILE A 383 9.16 28.05 10.56
C ILE A 383 9.95 28.91 9.58
N ASP A 384 10.42 30.07 10.11
CA ASP A 384 11.32 30.98 9.42
C ASP A 384 10.79 31.53 8.09
N VAL A 385 9.47 31.80 8.03
CA VAL A 385 8.87 32.40 6.84
C VAL A 385 9.29 33.85 6.64
N ASN A 386 9.50 34.25 5.39
CA ASN A 386 9.76 35.64 5.02
C ASN A 386 8.55 36.16 4.23
N LEU A 387 7.77 37.05 4.87
CA LEU A 387 6.53 37.57 4.31
C LEU A 387 6.73 39.01 3.84
N ASP A 388 6.62 39.24 2.54
CA ASP A 388 6.67 40.55 1.93
C ASP A 388 5.28 40.96 1.38
N GLY A 389 4.59 41.82 2.11
CA GLY A 389 3.26 42.31 1.74
C GLY A 389 3.26 43.55 0.84
N SER A 390 4.40 43.92 0.23
CA SER A 390 4.54 45.12 -0.61
C SER A 390 3.57 45.15 -1.81
N SER A 391 3.14 43.97 -2.30
CA SER A 391 2.21 43.82 -3.42
C SER A 391 0.72 43.82 -3.06
N GLY A 392 0.34 44.03 -1.77
CA GLY A 392 -1.08 44.09 -1.40
C GLY A 392 -1.48 43.41 -0.10
N GLY A 393 -0.54 42.81 0.61
CA GLY A 393 -0.74 42.12 1.89
C GLY A 393 -0.14 40.73 1.87
N ALA A 394 0.28 40.25 3.03
CA ALA A 394 0.80 38.87 3.17
C ALA A 394 0.36 38.25 4.49
N ALA A 395 0.36 36.93 4.58
CA ALA A 395 0.12 36.22 5.83
C ALA A 395 0.94 34.91 5.84
N GLY A 396 1.23 34.41 7.03
CA GLY A 396 1.92 33.12 7.16
C GLY A 396 1.01 31.97 6.73
N MET A 397 -0.18 31.89 7.32
CA MET A 397 -1.13 30.81 7.06
C MET A 397 -2.10 31.16 5.92
N VAL A 398 -2.90 32.20 6.10
CA VAL A 398 -4.04 32.48 5.22
C VAL A 398 -4.16 33.97 4.95
N ASP A 399 -4.30 34.36 3.69
CA ASP A 399 -4.61 35.79 3.39
C ASP A 399 -6.02 36.13 3.88
N ARG A 400 -7.05 35.35 3.55
CA ARG A 400 -8.43 35.57 3.98
C ARG A 400 -9.01 34.34 4.65
N ASN A 401 -9.11 34.38 5.97
CA ASN A 401 -9.68 33.29 6.77
C ASN A 401 -11.19 33.47 6.96
N HIS A 402 -12.01 32.58 6.38
CA HIS A 402 -13.44 32.45 6.71
C HIS A 402 -13.74 31.18 7.50
N GLY A 403 -12.77 30.26 7.63
CA GLY A 403 -12.87 28.99 8.34
C GLY A 403 -12.26 29.03 9.75
N GLN A 404 -11.52 27.99 10.08
CA GLN A 404 -10.90 27.85 11.40
C GLN A 404 -9.37 27.63 11.29
N ILE A 405 -8.61 28.34 12.10
CA ILE A 405 -7.17 28.13 12.30
C ILE A 405 -6.96 27.77 13.77
N ILE A 406 -6.53 26.53 14.05
CA ILE A 406 -6.49 25.98 15.41
C ILE A 406 -5.10 25.43 15.72
N ALA A 407 -4.52 25.82 16.85
CA ALA A 407 -3.23 25.31 17.30
C ALA A 407 -2.14 25.42 16.22
N CYS A 408 -2.02 26.58 15.60
CA CYS A 408 -1.03 26.86 14.57
C CYS A 408 -0.04 27.91 15.00
N SER A 409 1.17 27.85 14.46
CA SER A 409 2.19 28.87 14.75
C SER A 409 2.97 29.30 13.51
N VAL A 410 3.49 30.48 13.56
CA VAL A 410 4.37 31.04 12.53
C VAL A 410 5.56 31.72 13.20
N THR A 411 6.77 31.43 12.72
CA THR A 411 7.97 32.20 13.04
C THR A 411 8.55 32.81 11.76
N GLY A 412 9.21 33.95 11.88
CA GLY A 412 9.88 34.56 10.73
C GLY A 412 9.88 36.10 10.71
N LYS A 413 9.83 36.65 9.50
CA LYS A 413 9.89 38.08 9.25
C LYS A 413 8.62 38.57 8.56
N LEU A 414 8.08 39.69 9.06
CA LEU A 414 6.98 40.41 8.41
C LEU A 414 7.51 41.73 7.87
N THR A 415 7.21 42.03 6.62
CA THR A 415 7.36 43.36 6.02
C THR A 415 6.01 44.08 5.98
N VAL A 416 5.93 45.20 5.30
CA VAL A 416 4.73 46.05 5.23
C VAL A 416 3.44 45.28 4.93
N HIS A 417 2.33 45.72 5.52
CA HIS A 417 0.95 45.28 5.23
C HIS A 417 0.71 43.79 5.47
N SER A 418 1.35 43.17 6.46
CA SER A 418 1.30 41.74 6.73
C SER A 418 0.57 41.38 8.02
N GLY A 419 0.07 40.11 8.07
CA GLY A 419 -0.41 39.45 9.29
C GLY A 419 0.37 38.16 9.53
N GLY A 420 0.84 37.91 10.75
CA GLY A 420 1.63 36.70 11.05
C GLY A 420 0.85 35.39 10.80
N ILE A 421 -0.41 35.37 11.21
CA ILE A 421 -1.32 34.21 10.99
C ILE A 421 -2.25 34.50 9.81
N ALA A 422 -2.99 35.63 9.83
CA ALA A 422 -3.92 35.97 8.76
C ALA A 422 -3.83 37.44 8.38
N ASN A 423 -4.00 37.81 7.13
CA ASN A 423 -4.13 39.19 6.70
C ASN A 423 -5.54 39.72 7.04
N ALA A 424 -6.60 38.98 6.67
CA ALA A 424 -7.98 39.31 7.05
C ALA A 424 -8.67 38.10 7.68
N ASN A 425 -9.21 38.28 8.89
CA ASN A 425 -9.88 37.20 9.63
C ASN A 425 -11.38 37.44 9.69
N TYR A 426 -12.16 36.62 8.98
CA TYR A 426 -13.62 36.53 9.00
C TYR A 426 -14.11 35.23 9.66
N GLY A 427 -13.17 34.39 10.15
CA GLY A 427 -13.40 33.11 10.82
C GLY A 427 -12.82 33.08 12.22
N ASP A 428 -12.58 31.90 12.76
CA ASP A 428 -12.05 31.76 14.12
C ASP A 428 -10.55 31.43 14.10
N ILE A 429 -9.78 32.07 14.96
CA ILE A 429 -8.35 31.77 15.21
C ILE A 429 -8.21 31.38 16.68
N ILE A 430 -7.79 30.16 16.96
CA ILE A 430 -7.83 29.58 18.31
C ILE A 430 -6.47 29.02 18.69
N ALA A 431 -5.96 29.46 19.85
CA ALA A 431 -4.72 28.94 20.45
C ALA A 431 -3.51 28.98 19.49
N CYS A 432 -3.40 30.03 18.69
CA CYS A 432 -2.32 30.25 17.74
C CYS A 432 -1.29 31.25 18.27
N TRP A 433 -0.06 31.15 17.75
CA TRP A 433 0.95 32.12 18.13
C TRP A 433 1.87 32.50 16.97
N PHE A 434 2.45 33.71 17.09
CA PHE A 434 3.49 34.22 16.20
C PHE A 434 4.71 34.66 17.01
N ASN A 435 5.92 34.34 16.52
CA ASN A 435 7.15 34.91 17.03
C ASN A 435 8.09 35.31 15.90
N GLY A 436 8.43 36.59 15.81
CA GLY A 436 9.31 37.03 14.73
C GLY A 436 9.49 38.53 14.71
N THR A 437 10.23 39.03 13.72
CA THR A 437 10.58 40.45 13.56
C THR A 437 9.62 41.15 12.60
N LEU A 438 9.29 42.40 12.92
CA LEU A 438 8.69 43.36 11.99
C LEU A 438 9.78 44.22 11.37
N ILE A 439 9.86 44.23 10.04
CA ILE A 439 10.82 45.09 9.32
C ILE A 439 10.24 46.49 9.15
N ASP A 440 8.94 46.58 8.87
CA ASP A 440 8.19 47.84 8.85
C ASP A 440 6.87 47.63 9.61
N GLU A 441 6.66 48.39 10.67
CA GLU A 441 5.45 48.31 11.50
C GLU A 441 4.21 48.90 10.81
N SER A 442 4.41 49.68 9.73
CA SER A 442 3.30 50.35 9.05
C SER A 442 2.38 49.35 8.38
N GLY A 443 1.16 49.29 8.87
CA GLY A 443 0.13 48.45 8.31
C GLY A 443 0.24 46.98 8.67
N CYS A 444 1.07 46.57 9.63
CA CYS A 444 1.20 45.17 10.09
C CYS A 444 0.41 44.89 11.36
N GLY A 445 -0.24 43.72 11.41
CA GLY A 445 -0.72 43.10 12.65
C GLY A 445 0.05 41.84 12.93
N THR A 446 0.70 41.74 14.09
CA THR A 446 1.60 40.62 14.36
C THR A 446 0.92 39.26 14.28
N LEU A 447 -0.33 39.13 14.71
CA LEU A 447 -1.18 37.96 14.49
C LEU A 447 -2.07 38.19 13.26
N VAL A 448 -2.83 39.28 13.24
CA VAL A 448 -3.86 39.55 12.24
C VAL A 448 -3.86 41.04 11.87
N ARG A 449 -3.89 41.36 10.59
CA ARG A 449 -3.98 42.73 10.12
C ARG A 449 -5.39 43.30 10.27
N PHE A 450 -6.41 42.64 9.73
CA PHE A 450 -7.82 43.06 9.84
C PHE A 450 -8.64 41.94 10.48
N ASN A 451 -9.27 42.20 11.61
CA ASN A 451 -10.10 41.20 12.29
C ASN A 451 -11.57 41.58 12.27
N TYR A 452 -12.42 40.65 11.84
CA TYR A 452 -13.89 40.77 11.77
C TYR A 452 -14.60 39.71 12.61
N LYS A 453 -13.84 38.75 13.22
CA LYS A 453 -14.41 37.62 13.96
C LYS A 453 -13.58 37.28 15.20
N ASN A 454 -13.67 36.10 15.77
CA ASN A 454 -13.05 35.81 17.06
C ASN A 454 -11.59 35.38 16.94
N ILE A 455 -10.79 35.90 17.86
CA ILE A 455 -9.42 35.45 18.14
C ILE A 455 -9.40 35.03 19.60
N THR A 456 -9.11 33.75 19.88
CA THR A 456 -9.20 33.15 21.21
C THR A 456 -7.87 32.59 21.65
N SER A 457 -7.40 33.04 22.82
CA SER A 457 -6.18 32.50 23.46
C SER A 457 -4.95 32.48 22.54
N CYS A 458 -4.71 33.58 21.81
CA CYS A 458 -3.58 33.71 20.90
C CYS A 458 -2.46 34.56 21.50
N TYR A 459 -1.22 34.31 21.08
CA TYR A 459 -0.05 35.00 21.65
C TYR A 459 0.93 35.45 20.57
N TRP A 460 1.68 36.53 20.83
CA TRP A 460 2.74 36.95 19.91
C TRP A 460 3.95 37.52 20.68
N GLY A 461 5.13 37.39 20.07
CA GLY A 461 6.37 37.89 20.64
C GLY A 461 7.43 38.20 19.58
N GLY A 462 8.62 38.57 20.03
CA GLY A 462 9.76 38.85 19.16
C GLY A 462 9.77 40.20 18.48
N ASN A 463 8.76 41.07 18.76
CA ASN A 463 8.64 42.40 18.16
C ASN A 463 7.86 43.36 19.02
N THR A 464 7.79 44.63 18.60
CA THR A 464 7.09 45.73 19.30
C THR A 464 5.68 45.96 18.82
N GLY A 465 5.26 45.35 17.70
CA GLY A 465 3.99 45.58 17.05
C GLY A 465 2.75 45.15 17.83
N GLN A 466 1.60 45.52 17.29
CA GLN A 466 0.29 45.16 17.84
C GLN A 466 -0.10 43.75 17.34
N GLY A 467 -0.75 42.95 18.20
CA GLY A 467 -1.25 41.63 17.83
C GLY A 467 -2.27 41.70 16.69
N VAL A 468 -3.22 42.61 16.78
CA VAL A 468 -4.23 42.91 15.75
C VAL A 468 -4.13 44.39 15.38
N LEU A 469 -3.91 44.68 14.09
CA LEU A 469 -3.79 46.07 13.64
C LEU A 469 -5.12 46.81 13.70
N ARG A 470 -6.19 46.21 13.15
CA ARG A 470 -7.55 46.75 13.19
C ARG A 470 -8.54 45.67 13.56
N ASN A 471 -9.32 45.93 14.60
CA ASN A 471 -10.45 45.08 14.96
C ASN A 471 -11.75 45.77 14.53
N GLU A 472 -12.34 45.26 13.46
CA GLU A 472 -13.61 45.76 12.88
C GLU A 472 -14.82 44.99 13.43
N GLY A 473 -14.58 43.88 14.18
CA GLY A 473 -15.64 43.08 14.80
C GLY A 473 -15.08 41.85 15.52
N GLY A 474 -15.93 41.23 16.34
CA GLY A 474 -15.57 40.01 17.08
C GLY A 474 -14.77 40.29 18.37
N THR A 475 -14.56 39.22 19.12
CA THR A 475 -13.80 39.23 20.39
C THR A 475 -12.34 38.91 20.13
N VAL A 476 -11.44 39.71 20.69
CA VAL A 476 -10.00 39.46 20.59
C VAL A 476 -9.43 39.16 21.98
N VAL A 477 -9.05 37.90 22.19
CA VAL A 477 -8.28 37.44 23.36
C VAL A 477 -6.90 37.07 22.87
N ALA A 478 -6.02 38.03 22.83
CA ALA A 478 -4.64 37.89 22.37
C ALA A 478 -3.70 38.66 23.30
N THR A 479 -2.52 38.07 23.60
CA THR A 479 -1.59 38.57 24.60
C THR A 479 -0.16 38.62 24.07
N LYS A 480 0.53 39.73 24.31
CA LYS A 480 1.94 39.87 23.98
C LYS A 480 2.82 39.13 24.96
N VAL A 481 3.74 38.34 24.45
CA VAL A 481 4.86 37.77 25.22
C VAL A 481 6.00 38.76 25.22
N ASP A 482 6.24 39.37 26.38
CA ASP A 482 7.27 40.42 26.58
C ASP A 482 8.57 39.86 27.18
N GLY A 483 8.57 38.58 27.57
CA GLY A 483 9.71 37.90 28.18
C GLY A 483 9.92 38.23 29.66
N ALA A 484 9.27 39.26 30.17
CA ALA A 484 9.37 39.72 31.55
C ALA A 484 8.14 39.31 32.38
N THR A 485 7.00 39.91 32.08
CA THR A 485 5.71 39.63 32.75
C THR A 485 4.99 38.45 32.16
N VAL A 486 4.91 38.37 30.84
CA VAL A 486 4.31 37.27 30.09
C VAL A 486 5.42 36.51 29.38
N LYS A 487 5.65 35.29 29.80
CA LYS A 487 6.62 34.35 29.22
C LYS A 487 5.92 33.35 28.27
N TRP A 488 6.66 32.67 27.43
CA TRP A 488 6.11 31.61 26.56
C TRP A 488 5.48 30.44 27.34
N GLN A 489 5.91 30.16 28.58
CA GLN A 489 5.22 29.23 29.46
C GLN A 489 3.80 29.72 29.79
N THR A 490 3.64 31.02 30.10
CA THR A 490 2.31 31.62 30.32
C THR A 490 1.43 31.51 29.08
N ALA A 491 2.02 31.62 27.88
CA ALA A 491 1.30 31.43 26.63
C ALA A 491 0.85 29.98 26.46
N VAL A 492 1.70 29.00 26.75
CA VAL A 492 1.35 27.57 26.75
C VAL A 492 0.17 27.30 27.68
N ASP A 493 0.24 27.76 28.91
CA ASP A 493 -0.80 27.57 29.93
C ASP A 493 -2.13 28.24 29.53
N GLY A 494 -2.07 29.36 28.81
CA GLY A 494 -3.25 30.11 28.34
C GLY A 494 -3.88 29.55 27.04
N MET A 495 -3.09 28.89 26.19
CA MET A 495 -3.58 28.30 24.93
C MET A 495 -4.26 26.94 25.13
N ASN A 496 -3.70 26.09 26.00
CA ASN A 496 -4.16 24.70 26.14
C ASN A 496 -5.62 24.55 26.58
N PRO A 497 -6.20 25.37 27.46
CA PRO A 497 -7.62 25.31 27.80
C PRO A 497 -8.56 25.50 26.58
N ALA A 498 -8.12 26.25 25.57
CA ALA A 498 -8.88 26.47 24.34
C ALA A 498 -8.77 25.29 23.35
N LEU A 499 -7.91 24.30 23.62
CA LEU A 499 -7.69 23.11 22.80
C LEU A 499 -8.42 21.85 23.36
N THR A 500 -9.52 22.05 24.10
CA THR A 500 -10.35 20.93 24.54
C THR A 500 -10.91 20.18 23.32
N GLY A 501 -10.67 18.84 23.26
CA GLY A 501 -11.08 18.03 22.11
C GLY A 501 -10.09 17.99 20.93
N ASN A 502 -8.99 18.76 20.98
CA ASN A 502 -7.89 18.59 20.05
C ASN A 502 -6.93 17.50 20.57
N ASP A 503 -6.42 16.65 19.68
CA ASP A 503 -5.46 15.58 20.00
C ASP A 503 -4.07 16.13 20.38
N TYR A 504 -3.80 17.41 20.12
CA TYR A 504 -2.53 18.09 20.36
C TYR A 504 -2.69 19.20 21.40
N GLN A 505 -1.61 19.46 22.09
CA GLN A 505 -1.46 20.57 23.03
C GLN A 505 -0.11 21.25 22.85
N TRP A 506 0.00 22.48 23.30
CA TRP A 506 1.26 23.20 23.36
C TRP A 506 2.09 22.77 24.57
N ALA A 507 3.40 22.63 24.38
CA ALA A 507 4.39 22.49 25.45
C ALA A 507 5.58 23.37 25.15
N LEU A 508 6.34 23.76 26.17
CA LEU A 508 7.54 24.56 25.95
C LEU A 508 8.64 23.68 25.38
N GLY A 509 9.12 24.02 24.17
CA GLY A 509 10.22 23.31 23.52
C GLY A 509 11.59 23.70 24.08
N THR A 510 12.62 22.97 23.74
CA THR A 510 14.02 23.21 24.16
C THR A 510 14.56 24.56 23.69
N GLY A 511 14.02 25.10 22.58
CA GLY A 511 14.33 26.46 22.09
C GLY A 511 13.59 27.59 22.79
N GLY A 512 12.82 27.32 23.86
CA GLY A 512 12.08 28.31 24.62
C GLY A 512 10.80 28.82 23.96
N LEU A 513 10.42 28.30 22.78
CA LEU A 513 9.16 28.58 22.09
C LEU A 513 8.20 27.39 22.25
N PRO A 514 6.86 27.61 22.17
CA PRO A 514 5.90 26.54 22.23
C PRO A 514 6.03 25.58 21.01
N VAL A 515 5.91 24.30 21.27
CA VAL A 515 5.84 23.23 20.26
C VAL A 515 4.62 22.36 20.51
N LEU A 516 4.06 21.80 19.45
CA LEU A 516 2.92 20.89 19.57
C LEU A 516 3.38 19.49 20.00
N GLN A 517 2.63 18.91 20.92
CA GLN A 517 2.79 17.53 21.37
C GLN A 517 1.44 16.83 21.35
N LYS A 518 1.44 15.58 20.92
CA LYS A 518 0.24 14.75 21.00
C LYS A 518 -0.13 14.52 22.47
N LYS A 519 -1.40 14.66 22.82
CA LYS A 519 -1.89 14.35 24.16
C LYS A 519 -1.77 12.84 24.41
N GLN A 520 -1.37 12.50 25.63
CA GLN A 520 -1.27 11.11 26.08
C GLN A 520 -2.62 10.52 26.42
#